data_564526d81c65eb94a76f043456e0666f
#
_entry.id   564526d81c65eb94a76f043456e0666f
#
_cell.length_a   1.000
_cell.length_b   1.000
_cell.length_c   1.000
_cell.angle_alpha   90.00
_cell.angle_beta   90.00
_cell.angle_gamma   90.00
#
_symmetry.space_group_name_H-M   'P 1'
#
loop_
_entity.id
_entity.type
_entity.pdbx_description
1 polymer ?
#
loop_
_entity_poly.entity_id
_entity_poly.type
_entity_poly.pdbx_seq_one_letter_code
_entity_poly.pdbx_strand_id
1 'polypeptide(L)'
;MTDWPLAQTFRFNGHSVRFAVRGDGPPLVFVHGTPFSSYVWHRIAPYFITTHRVHYFDLLGYGQSDKIEGDVSLGVQNELLARLLEHWGLDCPDVVAHDFGGATVLRAHLLNGKDYRSLTLIDPVALTPWGSPFVQHVRQHEAAFSGLPDYIQRAIVPAYIRGAIKRDIPDDELAPYVQPWLGDPGQAAFYRQIAQMDERYTREAEGLYPTIRCPVQILWGEDDQWIPIERGRALQGMIPGAQFHAIANAGHLVQEDAPEAIVAALLRFLPFFS
;
A
#
# COMPACT_ATOMS: atom_id res chain seq x y z
N MET A 1 9.88 -8.39 -18.77
CA MET A 1 10.23 -7.93 -17.41
C MET A 1 9.90 -6.45 -17.37
N THR A 2 8.96 -6.07 -16.54
CA THR A 2 8.61 -4.66 -16.34
C THR A 2 9.80 -3.94 -15.72
N ASP A 3 10.23 -2.85 -16.33
CA ASP A 3 11.39 -2.06 -15.88
C ASP A 3 11.03 -1.19 -14.66
N TRP A 4 10.79 -1.85 -13.50
CA TRP A 4 10.55 -1.21 -12.21
C TRP A 4 11.56 -1.70 -11.16
N PRO A 5 12.87 -1.40 -11.34
CA PRO A 5 13.90 -1.91 -10.45
C PRO A 5 13.98 -1.09 -9.17
N LEU A 6 14.05 -1.79 -8.04
CA LEU A 6 14.42 -1.22 -6.76
C LEU A 6 15.93 -1.44 -6.54
N ALA A 7 16.73 -0.47 -6.99
CA ALA A 7 18.19 -0.63 -7.04
C ALA A 7 18.88 -0.58 -5.67
N GLN A 8 18.21 0.01 -4.65
CA GLN A 8 18.79 0.25 -3.33
C GLN A 8 18.25 -0.75 -2.30
N THR A 9 19.01 -0.94 -1.23
CA THR A 9 18.66 -1.86 -0.14
C THR A 9 18.84 -1.18 1.20
N PHE A 10 17.80 -1.24 2.03
CA PHE A 10 17.83 -0.90 3.44
C PHE A 10 17.87 -2.18 4.27
N ARG A 11 18.68 -2.22 5.32
CA ARG A 11 18.72 -3.35 6.26
C ARG A 11 17.81 -3.07 7.45
N PHE A 12 16.74 -3.85 7.56
CA PHE A 12 15.80 -3.77 8.65
C PHE A 12 15.77 -5.11 9.39
N ASN A 13 16.16 -5.10 10.67
CA ASN A 13 16.23 -6.31 11.53
C ASN A 13 16.95 -7.50 10.86
N GLY A 14 18.03 -7.22 10.11
CA GLY A 14 18.81 -8.24 9.39
C GLY A 14 18.29 -8.59 8.00
N HIS A 15 17.09 -8.15 7.62
CA HIS A 15 16.45 -8.42 6.34
C HIS A 15 16.66 -7.29 5.33
N SER A 16 16.61 -7.62 4.04
CA SER A 16 16.75 -6.66 2.94
C SER A 16 15.38 -6.10 2.55
N VAL A 17 15.23 -4.80 2.67
CA VAL A 17 14.10 -4.05 2.12
C VAL A 17 14.57 -3.30 0.88
N ARG A 18 13.89 -3.55 -0.24
CA ARG A 18 14.26 -2.97 -1.53
C ARG A 18 13.52 -1.66 -1.74
N PHE A 19 14.23 -0.63 -2.20
CA PHE A 19 13.68 0.69 -2.47
C PHE A 19 14.36 1.37 -3.65
N ALA A 20 13.73 2.45 -4.12
CA ALA A 20 14.32 3.37 -5.07
C ALA A 20 14.01 4.82 -4.69
N VAL A 21 14.93 5.72 -5.03
CA VAL A 21 14.75 7.17 -4.96
C VAL A 21 15.05 7.73 -6.34
N ARG A 22 14.12 8.52 -6.88
CA ARG A 22 14.22 9.11 -8.22
C ARG A 22 13.81 10.57 -8.23
N GLY A 23 14.46 11.36 -9.08
CA GLY A 23 14.22 12.80 -9.20
C GLY A 23 14.87 13.60 -8.09
N ASP A 24 14.70 14.92 -8.21
CA ASP A 24 15.21 15.93 -7.28
C ASP A 24 14.08 16.88 -6.89
N GLY A 25 14.15 17.45 -5.69
CA GLY A 25 13.13 18.36 -5.17
C GLY A 25 12.55 17.92 -3.83
N PRO A 26 11.36 18.41 -3.45
CA PRO A 26 10.70 18.05 -2.21
C PRO A 26 10.42 16.55 -2.14
N PRO A 27 10.55 15.94 -0.93
CA PRO A 27 10.36 14.52 -0.79
C PRO A 27 8.88 14.11 -0.91
N LEU A 28 8.63 13.11 -1.76
CA LEU A 28 7.33 12.48 -1.95
C LEU A 28 7.50 10.96 -1.75
N VAL A 29 6.82 10.39 -0.77
CA VAL A 29 6.94 8.97 -0.40
C VAL A 29 5.69 8.22 -0.81
N PHE A 30 5.86 7.14 -1.56
CA PHE A 30 4.78 6.23 -1.95
C PHE A 30 4.85 4.92 -1.16
N VAL A 31 3.72 4.52 -0.55
CA VAL A 31 3.61 3.29 0.25
C VAL A 31 2.48 2.41 -0.30
N HIS A 32 2.84 1.24 -0.82
CA HIS A 32 1.89 0.28 -1.38
C HIS A 32 1.19 -0.55 -0.29
N GLY A 33 0.15 -1.28 -0.68
CA GLY A 33 -0.58 -2.19 0.19
C GLY A 33 -0.49 -3.65 -0.22
N THR A 34 -1.39 -4.46 0.34
CA THR A 34 -1.45 -5.91 0.13
C THR A 34 -2.43 -6.29 -1.00
N PRO A 35 -2.16 -7.34 -1.78
CA PRO A 35 -0.93 -8.12 -1.90
C PRO A 35 0.00 -7.57 -3.01
N PHE A 36 0.13 -6.27 -3.08
CA PHE A 36 0.84 -5.58 -4.14
C PHE A 36 2.33 -5.35 -3.81
N SER A 37 2.98 -4.55 -4.62
CA SER A 37 4.33 -4.04 -4.43
C SER A 37 4.38 -2.58 -4.87
N SER A 38 5.52 -1.92 -4.73
CA SER A 38 5.72 -0.56 -5.24
C SER A 38 5.42 -0.42 -6.74
N TYR A 39 5.29 -1.52 -7.46
CA TYR A 39 4.90 -1.53 -8.86
C TYR A 39 3.54 -0.85 -9.11
N VAL A 40 2.63 -0.82 -8.14
CA VAL A 40 1.34 -0.10 -8.26
C VAL A 40 1.53 1.39 -8.61
N TRP A 41 2.69 1.96 -8.36
CA TRP A 41 3.01 3.35 -8.62
C TRP A 41 3.61 3.62 -10.01
N HIS A 42 3.78 2.58 -10.86
CA HIS A 42 4.47 2.70 -12.14
C HIS A 42 3.81 3.67 -13.14
N ARG A 43 2.49 3.85 -13.03
CA ARG A 43 1.72 4.80 -13.84
C ARG A 43 1.58 6.19 -13.21
N ILE A 44 2.01 6.37 -11.95
CA ILE A 44 1.81 7.61 -11.19
C ILE A 44 3.15 8.30 -10.90
N ALA A 45 4.10 7.57 -10.31
CA ALA A 45 5.38 8.13 -9.88
C ALA A 45 6.15 8.88 -10.99
N PRO A 46 6.16 8.43 -12.28
CA PRO A 46 6.85 9.13 -13.35
C PRO A 46 6.43 10.58 -13.55
N TYR A 47 5.20 10.94 -13.22
CA TYR A 47 4.72 12.33 -13.34
C TYR A 47 5.34 13.28 -12.31
N PHE A 48 5.89 12.73 -11.21
CA PHE A 48 6.43 13.53 -10.11
C PHE A 48 7.95 13.56 -10.04
N ILE A 49 8.68 12.65 -10.71
CA ILE A 49 10.16 12.61 -10.66
C ILE A 49 10.84 13.84 -11.25
N THR A 50 10.14 14.66 -12.04
CA THR A 50 10.66 15.90 -12.60
C THR A 50 10.54 17.10 -11.64
N THR A 51 9.72 16.96 -10.59
CA THR A 51 9.41 18.05 -9.65
C THR A 51 9.64 17.67 -8.19
N HIS A 52 9.75 16.37 -7.89
CA HIS A 52 9.90 15.82 -6.55
C HIS A 52 11.02 14.78 -6.50
N ARG A 53 11.60 14.63 -5.33
CA ARG A 53 12.41 13.46 -5.00
C ARG A 53 11.48 12.36 -4.51
N VAL A 54 11.15 11.44 -5.41
CA VAL A 54 10.17 10.37 -5.20
C VAL A 54 10.84 9.15 -4.58
N HIS A 55 10.33 8.72 -3.43
CA HIS A 55 10.76 7.55 -2.69
C HIS A 55 9.68 6.47 -2.76
N TYR A 56 10.05 5.25 -3.09
CA TYR A 56 9.14 4.10 -3.03
C TYR A 56 9.91 2.83 -2.69
N PHE A 57 9.26 1.91 -2.02
CA PHE A 57 9.87 0.68 -1.52
C PHE A 57 8.85 -0.46 -1.51
N ASP A 58 9.34 -1.69 -1.46
CA ASP A 58 8.50 -2.84 -1.21
C ASP A 58 8.50 -3.16 0.29
N LEU A 59 7.31 -3.31 0.87
CA LEU A 59 7.12 -3.75 2.25
C LEU A 59 7.87 -5.06 2.52
N LEU A 60 8.27 -5.31 3.75
CA LEU A 60 8.92 -6.57 4.13
C LEU A 60 7.97 -7.75 3.90
N GLY A 61 8.41 -8.77 3.19
CA GLY A 61 7.58 -9.88 2.76
C GLY A 61 6.95 -9.72 1.37
N TYR A 62 7.11 -8.55 0.72
CA TYR A 62 6.45 -8.20 -0.54
C TYR A 62 7.45 -7.93 -1.67
N GLY A 63 6.97 -8.00 -2.91
CA GLY A 63 7.70 -7.59 -4.10
C GLY A 63 9.13 -8.11 -4.17
N GLN A 64 10.10 -7.19 -4.27
CA GLN A 64 11.53 -7.46 -4.34
C GLN A 64 12.23 -7.48 -2.97
N SER A 65 11.52 -7.13 -1.87
CA SER A 65 12.02 -7.25 -0.51
C SER A 65 12.08 -8.71 -0.05
N ASP A 66 12.87 -9.00 0.98
CA ASP A 66 13.02 -10.35 1.50
C ASP A 66 11.66 -10.93 1.92
N LYS A 67 11.37 -12.14 1.46
CA LYS A 67 10.22 -12.94 1.86
C LYS A 67 10.62 -13.85 3.02
N ILE A 68 10.36 -13.37 4.23
CA ILE A 68 10.81 -13.99 5.47
C ILE A 68 9.76 -14.95 6.06
N GLU A 69 10.19 -15.87 6.90
CA GLU A 69 9.31 -16.75 7.66
C GLU A 69 8.74 -16.08 8.94
N GLY A 70 9.23 -14.89 9.28
CA GLY A 70 8.87 -14.17 10.49
C GLY A 70 7.64 -13.27 10.38
N ASP A 71 7.60 -12.29 11.28
CA ASP A 71 6.51 -11.32 11.38
C ASP A 71 6.60 -10.27 10.26
N VAL A 72 5.53 -10.17 9.46
CA VAL A 72 5.33 -9.17 8.41
C VAL A 72 4.04 -8.38 8.62
N SER A 73 3.51 -8.40 9.85
CA SER A 73 2.27 -7.70 10.22
C SER A 73 2.37 -6.18 10.09
N LEU A 74 1.23 -5.50 10.15
CA LEU A 74 1.18 -4.03 10.16
C LEU A 74 2.07 -3.40 11.25
N GLY A 75 2.23 -4.06 12.40
CA GLY A 75 3.13 -3.60 13.46
C GLY A 75 4.58 -3.49 13.01
N VAL A 76 5.05 -4.49 12.24
CA VAL A 76 6.39 -4.49 11.63
C VAL A 76 6.48 -3.44 10.51
N GLN A 77 5.46 -3.31 9.68
CA GLN A 77 5.50 -2.40 8.53
C GLN A 77 5.53 -0.93 8.95
N ASN A 78 4.79 -0.52 9.99
CA ASN A 78 4.88 0.88 10.45
C ASN A 78 6.23 1.20 11.11
N GLU A 79 6.83 0.25 11.80
CA GLU A 79 8.20 0.41 12.33
C GLU A 79 9.23 0.50 11.19
N LEU A 80 9.11 -0.37 10.18
CA LEU A 80 9.93 -0.32 8.98
C LEU A 80 9.85 1.05 8.30
N LEU A 81 8.64 1.57 8.07
CA LEU A 81 8.46 2.89 7.46
C LEU A 81 9.12 3.98 8.30
N ALA A 82 8.92 3.95 9.62
CA ALA A 82 9.54 4.93 10.52
C ALA A 82 11.07 4.94 10.40
N ARG A 83 11.70 3.75 10.33
CA ARG A 83 13.15 3.60 10.14
C ARG A 83 13.62 3.98 8.74
N LEU A 84 12.81 3.74 7.70
CA LEU A 84 13.13 4.18 6.34
C LEU A 84 13.11 5.71 6.24
N LEU A 85 12.14 6.39 6.82
CA LEU A 85 12.08 7.85 6.86
C LEU A 85 13.33 8.44 7.56
N GLU A 86 13.75 7.85 8.68
CA GLU A 86 15.00 8.21 9.36
C GLU A 86 16.24 7.98 8.47
N HIS A 87 16.32 6.82 7.81
CA HIS A 87 17.41 6.48 6.89
C HIS A 87 17.51 7.45 5.71
N TRP A 88 16.37 7.93 5.20
CA TRP A 88 16.33 8.92 4.13
C TRP A 88 16.50 10.36 4.61
N GLY A 89 16.54 10.60 5.93
CA GLY A 89 16.62 11.94 6.52
C GLY A 89 15.36 12.78 6.24
N LEU A 90 14.18 12.15 6.25
CA LEU A 90 12.92 12.80 5.96
C LEU A 90 12.12 13.04 7.25
N ASP A 91 12.07 14.29 7.69
CA ASP A 91 11.32 14.67 8.91
C ASP A 91 9.83 14.90 8.65
N CYS A 92 9.48 15.50 7.51
CA CYS A 92 8.11 15.88 7.19
C CYS A 92 7.84 15.81 5.66
N PRO A 93 7.87 14.59 5.04
CA PRO A 93 7.60 14.43 3.61
C PRO A 93 6.11 14.55 3.27
N ASP A 94 5.79 14.72 1.97
CA ASP A 94 4.48 14.35 1.46
C ASP A 94 4.40 12.84 1.32
N VAL A 95 3.24 12.26 1.68
CA VAL A 95 3.06 10.81 1.66
C VAL A 95 1.80 10.43 0.91
N VAL A 96 1.92 9.43 0.03
CA VAL A 96 0.81 8.81 -0.71
C VAL A 96 0.80 7.32 -0.39
N ALA A 97 -0.32 6.81 0.08
CA ALA A 97 -0.41 5.43 0.54
C ALA A 97 -1.70 4.76 0.08
N HIS A 98 -1.62 3.48 -0.26
CA HIS A 98 -2.72 2.66 -0.72
C HIS A 98 -2.95 1.46 0.21
N ASP A 99 -4.19 1.11 0.50
CA ASP A 99 -4.61 -0.11 1.20
C ASP A 99 -3.89 -0.29 2.56
N PHE A 100 -3.14 -1.40 2.77
CA PHE A 100 -2.28 -1.62 3.95
C PHE A 100 -1.17 -0.57 4.09
N GLY A 101 -0.73 0.04 2.99
CA GLY A 101 0.14 1.20 3.03
C GLY A 101 -0.51 2.36 3.76
N GLY A 102 -1.83 2.56 3.56
CA GLY A 102 -2.62 3.55 4.30
C GLY A 102 -2.63 3.29 5.81
N ALA A 103 -2.87 2.03 6.23
CA ALA A 103 -2.75 1.63 7.63
C ALA A 103 -1.32 1.86 8.17
N THR A 104 -0.31 1.52 7.37
CA THR A 104 1.11 1.66 7.73
C THR A 104 1.48 3.11 8.01
N VAL A 105 1.10 4.05 7.13
CA VAL A 105 1.43 5.48 7.30
C VAL A 105 0.65 6.12 8.45
N LEU A 106 -0.63 5.76 8.64
CA LEU A 106 -1.42 6.23 9.77
C LEU A 106 -0.81 5.77 11.09
N ARG A 107 -0.39 4.51 11.19
CA ARG A 107 0.28 3.97 12.37
C ARG A 107 1.64 4.61 12.60
N ALA A 108 2.46 4.79 11.54
CA ALA A 108 3.76 5.46 11.68
C ALA A 108 3.62 6.90 12.17
N HIS A 109 2.60 7.63 11.72
CA HIS A 109 2.29 8.97 12.20
C HIS A 109 1.86 8.96 13.67
N LEU A 110 0.85 8.16 14.01
CA LEU A 110 0.16 8.22 15.30
C LEU A 110 0.89 7.47 16.42
N LEU A 111 1.63 6.41 16.10
CA LEU A 111 2.25 5.54 17.10
C LEU A 111 3.79 5.62 17.10
N ASN A 112 4.41 5.98 15.96
CA ASN A 112 5.87 6.14 15.88
C ASN A 112 6.31 7.63 15.79
N GLY A 113 5.38 8.59 15.88
CA GLY A 113 5.68 10.02 15.91
C GLY A 113 6.29 10.55 14.61
N LYS A 114 5.93 10.00 13.45
CA LYS A 114 6.39 10.49 12.14
C LYS A 114 5.45 11.55 11.62
N ASP A 115 5.97 12.75 11.36
CA ASP A 115 5.19 13.84 10.81
C ASP A 115 5.19 13.82 9.28
N TYR A 116 4.08 14.31 8.72
CA TYR A 116 3.88 14.47 7.29
C TYR A 116 3.47 15.89 6.94
N ARG A 117 3.99 16.41 5.84
CA ARG A 117 3.56 17.71 5.30
C ARG A 117 2.14 17.63 4.74
N SER A 118 1.84 16.53 4.07
CA SER A 118 0.51 16.15 3.62
C SER A 118 0.38 14.64 3.51
N LEU A 119 -0.84 14.13 3.57
CA LEU A 119 -1.15 12.71 3.49
C LEU A 119 -2.27 12.47 2.49
N THR A 120 -1.97 11.64 1.47
CA THR A 120 -2.97 11.11 0.54
C THR A 120 -3.19 9.63 0.83
N LEU A 121 -4.43 9.27 1.11
CA LEU A 121 -4.85 7.90 1.37
C LEU A 121 -5.74 7.43 0.21
N ILE A 122 -5.39 6.29 -0.39
CA ILE A 122 -6.13 5.69 -1.51
C ILE A 122 -6.65 4.34 -1.01
N ASP A 123 -7.97 4.17 -0.95
CA ASP A 123 -8.65 2.95 -0.48
C ASP A 123 -7.99 2.31 0.76
N PRO A 124 -7.69 3.07 1.84
CA PRO A 124 -6.89 2.59 2.96
C PRO A 124 -7.64 1.59 3.84
N VAL A 125 -6.94 0.58 4.36
CA VAL A 125 -7.43 -0.29 5.45
C VAL A 125 -7.32 0.47 6.77
N ALA A 126 -8.27 1.36 7.03
CA ALA A 126 -8.19 2.31 8.15
C ALA A 126 -9.25 2.12 9.23
N LEU A 127 -10.35 1.42 8.96
CA LEU A 127 -11.46 1.25 9.90
C LEU A 127 -11.90 -0.21 10.02
N THR A 128 -12.14 -0.66 11.24
CA THR A 128 -12.70 -1.99 11.52
C THR A 128 -14.23 -2.01 11.39
N PRO A 129 -14.88 -3.16 11.09
CA PRO A 129 -14.25 -4.42 10.69
C PRO A 129 -13.81 -4.44 9.22
N TRP A 130 -12.80 -5.26 8.91
CA TRP A 130 -12.31 -5.50 7.56
C TRP A 130 -11.87 -6.97 7.38
N GLY A 131 -11.47 -7.34 6.17
CA GLY A 131 -11.06 -8.69 5.82
C GLY A 131 -12.19 -9.49 5.19
N SER A 132 -12.02 -9.78 3.89
CA SER A 132 -12.95 -10.59 3.09
C SER A 132 -13.09 -12.02 3.66
N PRO A 133 -14.12 -12.78 3.25
CA PRO A 133 -14.24 -14.21 3.61
C PRO A 133 -12.98 -15.02 3.25
N PHE A 134 -12.32 -14.70 2.13
CA PHE A 134 -11.06 -15.32 1.73
C PHE A 134 -9.94 -15.04 2.76
N VAL A 135 -9.77 -13.78 3.16
CA VAL A 135 -8.79 -13.38 4.18
C VAL A 135 -9.04 -14.12 5.48
N GLN A 136 -10.28 -14.14 5.96
CA GLN A 136 -10.64 -14.85 7.20
C GLN A 136 -10.37 -16.35 7.12
N HIS A 137 -10.63 -16.97 5.96
CA HIS A 137 -10.39 -18.39 5.75
C HIS A 137 -8.90 -18.74 5.72
N VAL A 138 -8.09 -17.94 5.01
CA VAL A 138 -6.63 -18.10 4.99
C VAL A 138 -6.03 -17.93 6.39
N ARG A 139 -6.47 -16.94 7.16
CA ARG A 139 -6.01 -16.76 8.55
C ARG A 139 -6.20 -18.00 9.43
N GLN A 140 -7.29 -18.73 9.22
CA GLN A 140 -7.59 -19.94 9.98
C GLN A 140 -6.84 -21.18 9.47
N HIS A 141 -6.42 -21.19 8.21
CA HIS A 141 -5.93 -22.37 7.51
C HIS A 141 -4.66 -22.11 6.68
N GLU A 142 -3.76 -21.23 7.14
CA GLU A 142 -2.54 -20.83 6.40
C GLU A 142 -1.78 -22.04 5.85
N ALA A 143 -1.53 -23.04 6.68
CA ALA A 143 -0.76 -24.23 6.28
C ALA A 143 -1.41 -25.01 5.12
N ALA A 144 -2.75 -25.08 5.08
CA ALA A 144 -3.46 -25.73 3.99
C ALA A 144 -3.30 -25.00 2.67
N PHE A 145 -3.35 -23.66 2.71
CA PHE A 145 -3.17 -22.80 1.53
C PHE A 145 -1.71 -22.77 1.07
N SER A 146 -0.75 -22.65 1.99
CA SER A 146 0.68 -22.64 1.65
C SER A 146 1.13 -23.97 1.03
N GLY A 147 0.45 -25.07 1.36
CA GLY A 147 0.72 -26.40 0.81
C GLY A 147 0.03 -26.72 -0.52
N LEU A 148 -0.69 -25.78 -1.14
CA LEU A 148 -1.34 -26.01 -2.42
C LEU A 148 -0.32 -26.30 -3.52
N PRO A 149 -0.63 -27.19 -4.50
CA PRO A 149 0.19 -27.38 -5.69
C PRO A 149 0.33 -26.08 -6.49
N ASP A 150 1.51 -25.88 -7.12
CA ASP A 150 1.84 -24.66 -7.89
C ASP A 150 0.79 -24.30 -8.96
N TYR A 151 0.22 -25.30 -9.66
CA TYR A 151 -0.81 -25.03 -10.68
C TYR A 151 -2.11 -24.44 -10.09
N ILE A 152 -2.44 -24.76 -8.83
CA ILE A 152 -3.58 -24.17 -8.12
C ILE A 152 -3.24 -22.75 -7.70
N GLN A 153 -2.04 -22.52 -7.18
CA GLN A 153 -1.57 -21.18 -6.83
C GLN A 153 -1.62 -20.23 -8.04
N ARG A 154 -1.18 -20.72 -9.22
CA ARG A 154 -1.25 -19.97 -10.48
C ARG A 154 -2.67 -19.64 -10.94
N ALA A 155 -3.68 -20.31 -10.43
CA ALA A 155 -5.08 -19.98 -10.70
C ALA A 155 -5.66 -19.02 -9.64
N ILE A 156 -5.30 -19.19 -8.37
CA ILE A 156 -5.85 -18.40 -7.26
C ILE A 156 -5.34 -16.95 -7.30
N VAL A 157 -4.02 -16.74 -7.43
CA VAL A 157 -3.43 -15.40 -7.32
C VAL A 157 -3.95 -14.44 -8.39
N PRO A 158 -3.98 -14.81 -9.69
CA PRO A 158 -4.59 -13.95 -10.72
C PRO A 158 -6.05 -13.64 -10.46
N ALA A 159 -6.84 -14.64 -10.04
CA ALA A 159 -8.25 -14.47 -9.74
C ALA A 159 -8.46 -13.50 -8.56
N TYR A 160 -7.64 -13.61 -7.51
CA TYR A 160 -7.70 -12.72 -6.35
C TYR A 160 -7.34 -11.28 -6.73
N ILE A 161 -6.25 -11.07 -7.47
CA ILE A 161 -5.78 -9.73 -7.86
C ILE A 161 -6.77 -9.06 -8.84
N ARG A 162 -7.33 -9.81 -9.80
CA ARG A 162 -8.38 -9.28 -10.71
C ARG A 162 -9.59 -8.76 -9.94
N GLY A 163 -9.92 -9.34 -8.79
CA GLY A 163 -11.01 -8.85 -7.93
C GLY A 163 -10.80 -7.44 -7.36
N ALA A 164 -9.58 -6.92 -7.41
CA ALA A 164 -9.25 -5.54 -7.00
C ALA A 164 -9.40 -4.52 -8.14
N ILE A 165 -9.54 -4.97 -9.38
CA ILE A 165 -9.47 -4.13 -10.60
C ILE A 165 -10.82 -4.15 -11.29
N LYS A 166 -11.32 -2.98 -11.68
CA LYS A 166 -12.60 -2.83 -12.36
C LYS A 166 -12.49 -3.09 -13.87
N ARG A 167 -11.43 -2.56 -14.50
CA ARG A 167 -11.21 -2.76 -15.93
C ARG A 167 -10.84 -4.21 -16.25
N ASP A 168 -11.09 -4.63 -17.47
CA ASP A 168 -10.52 -5.89 -17.96
C ASP A 168 -9.02 -5.70 -18.20
N ILE A 169 -8.21 -6.29 -17.30
CA ILE A 169 -6.75 -6.19 -17.36
C ILE A 169 -6.15 -7.38 -18.11
N PRO A 170 -5.35 -7.18 -19.19
CA PRO A 170 -4.67 -8.24 -19.90
C PRO A 170 -3.68 -9.01 -19.00
N ASP A 171 -3.42 -10.28 -19.35
CA ASP A 171 -2.55 -11.17 -18.56
C ASP A 171 -1.11 -10.65 -18.44
N ASP A 172 -0.58 -10.00 -19.47
CA ASP A 172 0.76 -9.42 -19.46
C ASP A 172 0.88 -8.19 -18.56
N GLU A 173 -0.18 -7.36 -18.45
CA GLU A 173 -0.27 -6.25 -17.50
C GLU A 173 -0.49 -6.75 -16.06
N LEU A 174 -1.19 -7.87 -15.88
CA LEU A 174 -1.43 -8.50 -14.57
C LEU A 174 -0.19 -9.22 -14.04
N ALA A 175 0.66 -9.76 -14.92
CA ALA A 175 1.79 -10.60 -14.57
C ALA A 175 2.74 -9.99 -13.51
N PRO A 176 3.08 -8.69 -13.52
CA PRO A 176 3.94 -8.07 -12.50
C PRO A 176 3.37 -8.15 -11.08
N TYR A 177 2.06 -8.17 -10.94
CA TYR A 177 1.37 -8.31 -9.65
C TYR A 177 1.33 -9.75 -9.16
N VAL A 178 1.28 -10.71 -10.09
CA VAL A 178 1.16 -12.14 -9.82
C VAL A 178 2.52 -12.79 -9.55
N GLN A 179 3.53 -12.47 -10.36
CA GLN A 179 4.84 -13.14 -10.34
C GLN A 179 5.53 -13.18 -8.96
N PRO A 180 5.48 -12.12 -8.12
CA PRO A 180 6.11 -12.16 -6.80
C PRO A 180 5.57 -13.25 -5.86
N TRP A 181 4.37 -13.77 -6.14
CA TRP A 181 3.63 -14.72 -5.30
C TRP A 181 3.63 -16.16 -5.83
N LEU A 182 4.35 -16.42 -6.92
CA LEU A 182 4.48 -17.75 -7.51
C LEU A 182 5.77 -18.43 -7.07
N GLY A 183 5.71 -19.77 -7.02
CA GLY A 183 6.84 -20.57 -6.61
C GLY A 183 7.26 -20.37 -5.16
N ASP A 184 8.37 -20.96 -4.77
CA ASP A 184 8.94 -20.82 -3.43
C ASP A 184 10.05 -19.73 -3.47
N PRO A 185 10.06 -18.74 -2.56
CA PRO A 185 9.20 -18.58 -1.35
C PRO A 185 7.93 -17.74 -1.56
N GLY A 186 7.57 -17.39 -2.80
CA GLY A 186 6.47 -16.47 -3.10
C GLY A 186 5.13 -16.95 -2.58
N GLN A 187 4.79 -18.22 -2.79
CA GLN A 187 3.52 -18.81 -2.33
C GLN A 187 3.40 -18.78 -0.81
N ALA A 188 4.43 -19.20 -0.10
CA ALA A 188 4.42 -19.17 1.35
C ALA A 188 4.26 -17.75 1.90
N ALA A 189 4.95 -16.77 1.31
CA ALA A 189 4.86 -15.36 1.68
C ALA A 189 3.47 -14.77 1.40
N PHE A 190 2.81 -15.16 0.30
CA PHE A 190 1.46 -14.72 -0.02
C PHE A 190 0.46 -15.06 1.07
N TYR A 191 0.46 -16.30 1.52
CA TYR A 191 -0.49 -16.72 2.56
C TYR A 191 -0.08 -16.26 3.95
N ARG A 192 1.21 -16.15 4.24
CA ARG A 192 1.71 -15.63 5.51
C ARG A 192 1.29 -14.19 5.77
N GLN A 193 1.44 -13.31 4.79
CA GLN A 193 1.03 -11.92 4.96
C GLN A 193 -0.48 -11.80 5.17
N ILE A 194 -1.31 -12.63 4.52
CA ILE A 194 -2.75 -12.69 4.75
C ILE A 194 -3.07 -13.26 6.14
N ALA A 195 -2.39 -14.32 6.56
CA ALA A 195 -2.61 -14.96 7.87
C ALA A 195 -2.30 -14.01 9.04
N GLN A 196 -1.37 -13.08 8.85
CA GLN A 196 -0.97 -12.09 9.86
C GLN A 196 -1.80 -10.79 9.83
N MET A 197 -2.80 -10.70 8.95
CA MET A 197 -3.77 -9.61 8.95
C MET A 197 -4.60 -9.64 10.23
N ASP A 198 -4.51 -8.61 11.08
CA ASP A 198 -5.22 -8.52 12.35
C ASP A 198 -5.78 -7.12 12.54
N GLU A 199 -7.09 -7.05 12.76
CA GLU A 199 -7.81 -5.78 13.01
C GLU A 199 -7.32 -5.03 14.25
N ARG A 200 -6.63 -5.70 15.19
CA ARG A 200 -6.06 -5.04 16.37
C ARG A 200 -5.18 -3.86 15.98
N TYR A 201 -4.40 -4.00 14.90
CA TYR A 201 -3.50 -2.94 14.44
C TYR A 201 -4.25 -1.71 13.93
N THR A 202 -5.42 -1.88 13.31
CA THR A 202 -6.29 -0.78 12.91
C THR A 202 -6.94 -0.15 14.14
N ARG A 203 -7.49 -0.97 15.06
CA ARG A 203 -8.12 -0.46 16.30
C ARG A 203 -7.18 0.36 17.18
N GLU A 204 -5.89 0.04 17.21
CA GLU A 204 -4.88 0.81 17.95
C GLU A 204 -4.76 2.25 17.45
N ALA A 205 -5.04 2.51 16.17
CA ALA A 205 -4.91 3.83 15.55
C ALA A 205 -6.24 4.60 15.45
N GLU A 206 -7.38 3.91 15.29
CA GLU A 206 -8.70 4.53 15.04
C GLU A 206 -9.05 5.66 16.01
N GLY A 207 -8.84 5.43 17.30
CA GLY A 207 -9.14 6.43 18.34
C GLY A 207 -8.27 7.68 18.28
N LEU A 208 -7.18 7.66 17.52
CA LEU A 208 -6.21 8.73 17.40
C LEU A 208 -6.41 9.58 16.13
N TYR A 209 -7.25 9.18 15.18
CA TYR A 209 -7.48 9.94 13.93
C TYR A 209 -7.89 11.41 14.17
N PRO A 210 -8.68 11.77 15.20
CA PRO A 210 -8.98 13.17 15.50
C PRO A 210 -7.76 14.02 15.88
N THR A 211 -6.61 13.41 16.15
CA THR A 211 -5.37 14.13 16.49
C THR A 211 -4.50 14.48 15.27
N ILE A 212 -4.81 13.95 14.08
CA ILE A 212 -4.08 14.25 12.83
C ILE A 212 -4.24 15.74 12.52
N ARG A 213 -3.11 16.41 12.21
CA ARG A 213 -3.07 17.87 11.95
C ARG A 213 -2.58 18.22 10.56
N CYS A 214 -1.84 17.34 9.89
CA CYS A 214 -1.44 17.58 8.50
C CYS A 214 -2.69 17.58 7.59
N PRO A 215 -2.64 18.29 6.44
CA PRO A 215 -3.65 18.16 5.40
C PRO A 215 -3.79 16.71 4.94
N VAL A 216 -5.04 16.22 4.86
CA VAL A 216 -5.35 14.86 4.39
C VAL A 216 -6.33 14.92 3.23
N GLN A 217 -6.04 14.18 2.15
CA GLN A 217 -7.04 13.82 1.15
C GLN A 217 -7.21 12.30 1.11
N ILE A 218 -8.44 11.88 0.87
CA ILE A 218 -8.85 10.48 0.75
C ILE A 218 -9.41 10.31 -0.66
N LEU A 219 -8.81 9.41 -1.44
CA LEU A 219 -9.28 9.02 -2.76
C LEU A 219 -9.88 7.62 -2.64
N TRP A 220 -11.01 7.36 -3.32
CA TRP A 220 -11.68 6.07 -3.20
C TRP A 220 -12.33 5.63 -4.51
N GLY A 221 -12.07 4.39 -4.94
CA GLY A 221 -12.74 3.80 -6.08
C GLY A 221 -14.22 3.55 -5.78
N GLU A 222 -15.12 4.08 -6.61
CA GLU A 222 -16.57 3.90 -6.38
C GLU A 222 -17.02 2.43 -6.50
N ASP A 223 -16.28 1.63 -7.27
CA ASP A 223 -16.55 0.22 -7.52
C ASP A 223 -15.65 -0.72 -6.68
N ASP A 224 -15.01 -0.22 -5.60
CA ASP A 224 -14.19 -1.05 -4.72
C ASP A 224 -14.99 -2.19 -4.10
N GLN A 225 -14.68 -3.44 -4.54
CA GLN A 225 -15.33 -4.66 -4.06
C GLN A 225 -14.65 -5.25 -2.82
N TRP A 226 -13.49 -4.73 -2.42
CA TRP A 226 -12.75 -5.20 -1.25
C TRP A 226 -13.08 -4.40 -0.01
N ILE A 227 -13.13 -3.06 -0.14
CA ILE A 227 -13.45 -2.15 0.95
C ILE A 227 -14.51 -1.14 0.49
N PRO A 228 -15.74 -1.23 0.98
CA PRO A 228 -16.82 -0.36 0.53
C PRO A 228 -16.51 1.13 0.76
N ILE A 229 -16.91 1.98 -0.20
CA ILE A 229 -16.67 3.44 -0.20
C ILE A 229 -17.20 4.14 1.07
N GLU A 230 -18.19 3.58 1.74
CA GLU A 230 -18.72 4.08 3.00
C GLU A 230 -17.65 4.12 4.10
N ARG A 231 -16.64 3.26 4.03
CA ARG A 231 -15.48 3.29 4.94
C ARG A 231 -14.65 4.55 4.74
N GLY A 232 -14.45 4.96 3.49
CA GLY A 232 -13.76 6.21 3.18
C GLY A 232 -14.51 7.44 3.68
N ARG A 233 -15.83 7.47 3.54
CA ARG A 233 -16.69 8.55 4.08
C ARG A 233 -16.67 8.58 5.60
N ALA A 234 -16.67 7.42 6.24
CA ALA A 234 -16.55 7.32 7.70
C ALA A 234 -15.17 7.82 8.16
N LEU A 235 -14.09 7.43 7.48
CA LEU A 235 -12.72 7.89 7.77
C LEU A 235 -12.60 9.41 7.63
N GLN A 236 -13.20 9.99 6.57
CA GLN A 236 -13.27 11.44 6.39
C GLN A 236 -13.87 12.15 7.60
N GLY A 237 -14.95 11.60 8.15
CA GLY A 237 -15.62 12.16 9.34
C GLY A 237 -14.77 12.10 10.62
N MET A 238 -13.75 11.24 10.65
CA MET A 238 -12.88 11.07 11.83
C MET A 238 -11.60 11.93 11.78
N ILE A 239 -11.17 12.34 10.58
CA ILE A 239 -9.94 13.12 10.39
C ILE A 239 -10.32 14.58 10.15
N PRO A 240 -9.95 15.53 11.04
CA PRO A 240 -10.32 16.94 10.91
C PRO A 240 -9.83 17.55 9.59
N GLY A 241 -10.76 18.14 8.83
CA GLY A 241 -10.43 18.83 7.58
C GLY A 241 -10.07 17.92 6.39
N ALA A 242 -10.22 16.60 6.52
CA ALA A 242 -9.94 15.68 5.43
C ALA A 242 -10.86 15.93 4.23
N GLN A 243 -10.24 15.98 3.02
CA GLN A 243 -10.95 16.03 1.75
C GLN A 243 -11.27 14.61 1.29
N PHE A 244 -12.41 14.40 0.66
CA PHE A 244 -12.80 13.10 0.11
C PHE A 244 -13.15 13.22 -1.38
N HIS A 245 -12.60 12.33 -2.19
CA HIS A 245 -12.86 12.27 -3.63
C HIS A 245 -13.18 10.84 -4.03
N ALA A 246 -14.41 10.62 -4.47
CA ALA A 246 -14.81 9.37 -5.12
C ALA A 246 -14.28 9.36 -6.57
N ILE A 247 -13.75 8.23 -7.01
CA ILE A 247 -13.20 8.05 -8.36
C ILE A 247 -14.11 7.07 -9.10
N ALA A 248 -14.85 7.58 -10.05
CA ALA A 248 -15.80 6.80 -10.83
C ALA A 248 -15.09 5.74 -11.70
N ASN A 249 -15.76 4.59 -11.90
CA ASN A 249 -15.26 3.47 -12.70
C ASN A 249 -13.92 2.90 -12.23
N ALA A 250 -13.62 2.98 -10.95
CA ALA A 250 -12.42 2.43 -10.35
C ALA A 250 -12.75 1.46 -9.22
N GLY A 251 -12.08 0.32 -9.20
CA GLY A 251 -12.09 -0.66 -8.11
C GLY A 251 -11.11 -0.30 -7.01
N HIS A 252 -10.72 -1.30 -6.23
CA HIS A 252 -9.76 -1.15 -5.12
C HIS A 252 -8.36 -0.73 -5.61
N LEU A 253 -7.89 -1.25 -6.75
CA LEU A 253 -6.62 -0.85 -7.35
C LEU A 253 -6.82 0.33 -8.33
N VAL A 254 -7.19 1.49 -7.77
CA VAL A 254 -7.44 2.74 -8.53
C VAL A 254 -6.25 3.11 -9.42
N GLN A 255 -5.04 2.73 -9.03
CA GLN A 255 -3.80 2.95 -9.78
C GLN A 255 -3.81 2.30 -11.17
N GLU A 256 -4.60 1.24 -11.35
CA GLU A 256 -4.77 0.57 -12.64
C GLU A 256 -6.01 1.04 -13.39
N ASP A 257 -7.08 1.36 -12.67
CA ASP A 257 -8.35 1.74 -13.28
C ASP A 257 -8.39 3.20 -13.72
N ALA A 258 -7.83 4.11 -12.89
CA ALA A 258 -7.89 5.56 -13.11
C ALA A 258 -6.61 6.29 -12.62
N PRO A 259 -5.41 5.93 -13.10
CA PRO A 259 -4.15 6.55 -12.66
C PRO A 259 -4.13 8.07 -12.89
N GLU A 260 -4.76 8.56 -13.96
CA GLU A 260 -4.87 9.98 -14.28
C GLU A 260 -5.67 10.76 -13.23
N ALA A 261 -6.69 10.14 -12.62
CA ALA A 261 -7.47 10.77 -11.55
C ALA A 261 -6.62 10.96 -10.30
N ILE A 262 -5.78 9.97 -9.95
CA ILE A 262 -4.83 10.09 -8.84
C ILE A 262 -3.80 11.19 -9.13
N VAL A 263 -3.20 11.21 -10.33
CA VAL A 263 -2.23 12.24 -10.72
C VAL A 263 -2.87 13.63 -10.65
N ALA A 264 -4.08 13.79 -11.18
CA ALA A 264 -4.79 15.08 -11.14
C ALA A 264 -5.14 15.53 -9.71
N ALA A 265 -5.50 14.59 -8.82
CA ALA A 265 -5.75 14.88 -7.41
C ALA A 265 -4.46 15.30 -6.69
N LEU A 266 -3.36 14.58 -6.90
CA LEU A 266 -2.06 14.91 -6.32
C LEU A 266 -1.54 16.26 -6.79
N LEU A 267 -1.63 16.58 -8.10
CA LEU A 267 -1.21 17.86 -8.64
C LEU A 267 -1.98 19.04 -8.05
N ARG A 268 -3.21 18.86 -7.61
CA ARG A 268 -4.01 19.90 -6.93
C ARG A 268 -3.74 20.00 -5.43
N PHE A 269 -3.39 18.89 -4.81
CA PHE A 269 -3.26 18.80 -3.37
C PHE A 269 -1.85 19.06 -2.86
N LEU A 270 -0.83 18.57 -3.59
CA LEU A 270 0.56 18.79 -3.21
C LEU A 270 0.93 20.27 -3.39
N PRO A 271 1.59 20.90 -2.41
CA PRO A 271 1.98 22.29 -2.52
C PRO A 271 2.98 22.48 -3.66
N PHE A 272 2.70 23.43 -4.54
CA PHE A 272 3.65 23.84 -5.56
C PHE A 272 4.80 24.59 -4.88
N PHE A 273 6.03 24.17 -5.14
CA PHE A 273 7.20 24.96 -4.82
C PHE A 273 7.52 25.83 -6.01
N SER A 274 7.31 27.12 -5.88
CA SER A 274 7.78 28.17 -6.80
C SER A 274 9.25 28.47 -6.56
#